data_4cb784a5f5b288183b8c6c9787a6f100
#
_entry.id   4cb784a5f5b288183b8c6c9787a6f100
#
_cell.length_a   1.000
_cell.length_b   1.000
_cell.length_c   1.000
_cell.angle_alpha   90.00
_cell.angle_beta   90.00
_cell.angle_gamma   90.00
#
_symmetry.space_group_name_H-M   'P 1'
#
loop_
_entity.id
_entity.type
_entity.pdbx_description
1 polymer ?
#
loop_
_entity_poly.entity_id
_entity_poly.type
_entity_poly.pdbx_seq_one_letter_code
_entity_poly.pdbx_strand_id
1 'polypeptide(L)'
;YEGVVFLMGQSVDEIKMMNENTIYAEAGCSLIKLCRFALEHNLTGLEFAYGIPGTVGGAIYMNAGAYDGEIKNVITSANSVRADGTVHTTEANKMALAYRSSCYQKNGEVITSGVFRLEAGAYDDIQDKMVELMGRRRSKQPLEYPSAGSTLKDLRDSLQESSLRTVV
;
A
#
# COMPACT_ATOMS: atom_id res chain seq x y z
N TYR A 1 4.70 5.88 25.45
CA TYR A 1 4.82 6.98 24.49
C TYR A 1 4.33 8.27 25.14
N GLU A 2 5.16 9.29 25.15
CA GLU A 2 4.79 10.63 25.61
C GLU A 2 4.43 11.46 24.37
N GLY A 3 3.14 11.82 24.17
CA GLY A 3 2.67 12.58 23.02
C GLY A 3 1.22 12.28 22.64
N VAL A 4 0.77 12.87 21.51
CA VAL A 4 -0.58 12.66 20.96
C VAL A 4 -0.49 11.64 19.82
N VAL A 5 -1.36 10.64 19.84
CA VAL A 5 -1.50 9.64 18.78
C VAL A 5 -2.79 9.91 18.01
N PHE A 6 -2.68 10.11 16.69
CA PHE A 6 -3.83 10.20 15.81
C PHE A 6 -4.08 8.86 15.14
N LEU A 7 -5.24 8.26 15.42
CA LEU A 7 -5.67 7.04 14.74
C LEU A 7 -6.43 7.42 13.46
N MET A 8 -5.82 7.16 12.30
CA MET A 8 -6.46 7.29 11.00
C MET A 8 -7.32 6.03 10.77
N GLY A 9 -8.59 6.10 11.20
CA GLY A 9 -9.53 4.98 11.15
C GLY A 9 -10.77 5.32 10.32
N GLN A 10 -11.92 4.80 10.73
CA GLN A 10 -13.20 4.90 10.01
C GLN A 10 -13.67 6.34 9.67
N SER A 11 -13.14 7.37 10.35
CA SER A 11 -13.45 8.76 10.06
C SER A 11 -12.73 9.32 8.83
N VAL A 12 -11.73 8.60 8.30
CA VAL A 12 -10.89 9.01 7.17
C VAL A 12 -10.73 7.80 6.24
N ASP A 13 -11.86 7.22 5.80
CA ASP A 13 -11.87 5.97 5.02
C ASP A 13 -12.76 6.03 3.77
N GLU A 14 -13.06 7.23 3.28
CA GLU A 14 -13.78 7.42 2.01
C GLU A 14 -13.01 6.81 0.85
N ILE A 15 -13.75 6.20 -0.07
CA ILE A 15 -13.24 5.72 -1.35
C ILE A 15 -14.26 6.03 -2.44
N LYS A 16 -13.79 6.51 -3.59
CA LYS A 16 -14.66 6.86 -4.71
C LYS A 16 -13.94 6.83 -6.05
N MET A 17 -14.70 6.59 -7.12
CA MET A 17 -14.23 6.82 -8.48
C MET A 17 -14.11 8.32 -8.75
N MET A 18 -13.01 8.74 -9.35
CA MET A 18 -12.84 10.08 -9.89
C MET A 18 -13.19 10.14 -11.38
N ASN A 19 -12.92 9.07 -12.09
CA ASN A 19 -13.28 8.82 -13.49
C ASN A 19 -13.25 7.31 -13.75
N GLU A 20 -13.35 6.87 -15.01
CA GLU A 20 -13.49 5.46 -15.40
C GLU A 20 -12.36 4.55 -14.87
N ASN A 21 -11.15 5.07 -14.65
CA ASN A 21 -9.98 4.27 -14.28
C ASN A 21 -9.17 4.85 -13.11
N THR A 22 -9.71 5.83 -12.41
CA THR A 22 -8.99 6.52 -11.33
C THR A 22 -9.80 6.50 -10.05
N ILE A 23 -9.18 5.99 -8.98
CA ILE A 23 -9.77 5.85 -7.65
C ILE A 23 -9.10 6.85 -6.70
N TYR A 24 -9.92 7.60 -5.97
CA TYR A 24 -9.51 8.33 -4.78
C TYR A 24 -9.77 7.45 -3.55
N ALA A 25 -8.82 7.42 -2.63
CA ALA A 25 -8.98 6.74 -1.34
C ALA A 25 -8.30 7.52 -0.21
N GLU A 26 -9.00 7.69 0.90
CA GLU A 26 -8.46 8.31 2.10
C GLU A 26 -7.48 7.38 2.83
N ALA A 27 -6.57 7.99 3.59
CA ALA A 27 -5.44 7.31 4.22
C ALA A 27 -5.82 6.22 5.22
N GLY A 28 -6.97 6.34 5.90
CA GLY A 28 -7.49 5.34 6.82
C GLY A 28 -8.20 4.17 6.16
N CYS A 29 -8.51 4.26 4.85
CA CYS A 29 -9.10 3.18 4.09
C CYS A 29 -8.18 1.95 4.11
N SER A 30 -8.72 0.74 4.40
CA SER A 30 -7.92 -0.47 4.36
C SER A 30 -7.55 -0.84 2.92
N LEU A 31 -6.35 -1.42 2.71
CA LEU A 31 -5.95 -1.90 1.39
C LEU A 31 -6.89 -2.96 0.84
N ILE A 32 -7.44 -3.81 1.68
CA ILE A 32 -8.43 -4.81 1.28
C ILE A 32 -9.69 -4.13 0.72
N LYS A 33 -10.17 -3.05 1.36
CA LYS A 33 -11.32 -2.27 0.88
C LYS A 33 -11.01 -1.63 -0.48
N LEU A 34 -9.82 -1.04 -0.65
CA LEU A 34 -9.37 -0.47 -1.91
C LEU A 34 -9.29 -1.52 -3.04
N CYS A 35 -8.71 -2.70 -2.77
CA CYS A 35 -8.61 -3.78 -3.76
C CYS A 35 -9.99 -4.32 -4.18
N ARG A 36 -10.91 -4.49 -3.22
CA ARG A 36 -12.28 -4.92 -3.52
C ARG A 36 -13.03 -3.88 -4.33
N PHE A 37 -12.89 -2.61 -3.99
CA PHE A 37 -13.49 -1.52 -4.74
C PHE A 37 -12.99 -1.49 -6.20
N ALA A 38 -11.69 -1.69 -6.43
CA ALA A 38 -11.13 -1.81 -7.78
C ALA A 38 -11.72 -3.01 -8.54
N LEU A 39 -11.82 -4.18 -7.90
CA LEU A 39 -12.44 -5.39 -8.48
C LEU A 39 -13.91 -5.12 -8.89
N GLU A 40 -14.72 -4.50 -8.03
CA GLU A 40 -16.13 -4.17 -8.27
C GLU A 40 -16.32 -3.21 -9.46
N HIS A 41 -15.26 -2.46 -9.81
CA HIS A 41 -15.23 -1.54 -10.96
C HIS A 41 -14.46 -2.10 -12.16
N ASN A 42 -14.12 -3.40 -12.15
CA ASN A 42 -13.36 -4.07 -13.23
C ASN A 42 -12.00 -3.40 -13.51
N LEU A 43 -11.27 -3.00 -12.45
CA LEU A 43 -9.98 -2.34 -12.53
C LEU A 43 -8.87 -3.24 -11.98
N THR A 44 -7.87 -3.54 -12.83
CA THR A 44 -6.68 -4.34 -12.51
C THR A 44 -5.51 -3.45 -12.12
N GLY A 45 -4.57 -3.99 -11.35
CA GLY A 45 -3.32 -3.34 -10.93
C GLY A 45 -3.12 -3.28 -9.41
N LEU A 46 -4.13 -3.64 -8.59
CA LEU A 46 -4.05 -3.66 -7.13
C LEU A 46 -4.07 -5.08 -6.51
N GLU A 47 -4.06 -6.13 -7.31
CA GLU A 47 -4.19 -7.52 -6.83
C GLU A 47 -3.06 -7.89 -5.86
N PHE A 48 -1.85 -7.36 -6.09
CA PHE A 48 -0.70 -7.57 -5.21
C PHE A 48 -0.94 -7.11 -3.76
N ALA A 49 -1.79 -6.09 -3.59
CA ALA A 49 -2.04 -5.45 -2.30
C ALA A 49 -3.13 -6.15 -1.48
N TYR A 50 -3.95 -7.03 -2.08
CA TYR A 50 -5.12 -7.64 -1.43
C TYR A 50 -4.81 -8.38 -0.14
N GLY A 51 -3.66 -9.01 -0.05
CA GLY A 51 -3.21 -9.73 1.17
C GLY A 51 -2.38 -8.88 2.15
N ILE A 52 -2.09 -7.62 1.85
CA ILE A 52 -1.26 -6.78 2.73
C ILE A 52 -2.14 -6.18 3.83
N PRO A 53 -1.89 -6.47 5.12
CA PRO A 53 -2.61 -5.83 6.21
C PRO A 53 -2.11 -4.38 6.37
N GLY A 54 -3.03 -3.42 6.34
CA GLY A 54 -2.69 -2.02 6.49
C GLY A 54 -3.68 -1.09 5.81
N THR A 55 -3.39 0.20 5.89
CA THR A 55 -4.18 1.28 5.31
C THR A 55 -3.52 1.87 4.09
N VAL A 56 -4.29 2.63 3.31
CA VAL A 56 -3.81 3.37 2.13
C VAL A 56 -2.66 4.31 2.50
N GLY A 57 -2.79 5.09 3.58
CA GLY A 57 -1.72 5.99 4.02
C GLY A 57 -0.43 5.25 4.38
N GLY A 58 -0.54 4.14 5.13
CA GLY A 58 0.61 3.30 5.46
C GLY A 58 1.25 2.65 4.22
N ALA A 59 0.43 2.26 3.23
CA ALA A 59 0.92 1.69 1.99
C ALA A 59 1.69 2.71 1.14
N ILE A 60 1.21 3.96 1.03
CA ILE A 60 1.91 5.04 0.35
C ILE A 60 3.22 5.37 1.08
N TYR A 61 3.16 5.51 2.42
CA TYR A 61 4.33 5.82 3.27
C TYR A 61 5.47 4.82 3.06
N MET A 62 5.14 3.53 2.96
CA MET A 62 6.12 2.44 2.83
C MET A 62 6.34 1.99 1.38
N ASN A 63 5.71 2.62 0.38
CA ASN A 63 5.65 2.06 -0.97
C ASN A 63 5.38 0.55 -0.90
N ALA A 64 4.26 0.18 -0.27
CA ALA A 64 3.95 -1.21 0.00
C ALA A 64 3.92 -2.04 -1.28
N GLY A 65 4.52 -3.22 -1.23
CA GLY A 65 4.59 -4.10 -2.38
C GLY A 65 4.70 -5.58 -1.99
N ALA A 66 4.24 -6.42 -2.89
CA ALA A 66 4.31 -7.87 -2.82
C ALA A 66 4.16 -8.44 -4.24
N TYR A 67 4.75 -9.62 -4.52
CA TYR A 67 4.54 -10.35 -5.78
C TYR A 67 4.78 -9.48 -7.04
N ASP A 68 5.91 -8.77 -7.05
CA ASP A 68 6.37 -7.88 -8.13
C ASP A 68 5.50 -6.64 -8.39
N GLY A 69 4.42 -6.44 -7.58
CA GLY A 69 3.63 -5.21 -7.57
C GLY A 69 3.97 -4.31 -6.39
N GLU A 70 3.87 -3.01 -6.56
CA GLU A 70 4.06 -2.01 -5.50
C GLU A 70 3.24 -0.74 -5.76
N ILE A 71 2.99 0.05 -4.72
CA ILE A 71 2.14 1.26 -4.79
C ILE A 71 2.62 2.23 -5.88
N LYS A 72 3.94 2.38 -6.07
CA LYS A 72 4.48 3.30 -7.09
C LYS A 72 4.01 3.00 -8.51
N ASN A 73 3.57 1.76 -8.79
CA ASN A 73 3.15 1.35 -10.12
C ASN A 73 1.75 1.90 -10.49
N VAL A 74 0.95 2.26 -9.48
CA VAL A 74 -0.46 2.63 -9.65
C VAL A 74 -0.83 4.00 -9.08
N ILE A 75 -0.02 4.55 -8.17
CA ILE A 75 -0.30 5.87 -7.58
C ILE A 75 0.05 6.99 -8.55
N THR A 76 -0.79 8.02 -8.60
CA THR A 76 -0.55 9.24 -9.41
C THR A 76 -0.24 10.45 -8.55
N SER A 77 -0.92 10.58 -7.40
CA SER A 77 -0.69 11.66 -6.44
C SER A 77 -1.14 11.26 -5.04
N ALA A 78 -0.68 11.97 -4.03
CA ALA A 78 -1.18 11.86 -2.67
C ALA A 78 -1.30 13.25 -2.04
N ASN A 79 -2.31 13.42 -1.18
CA ASN A 79 -2.43 14.59 -0.33
C ASN A 79 -1.83 14.30 1.04
N SER A 80 -1.18 15.30 1.59
CA SER A 80 -0.60 15.27 2.93
C SER A 80 -0.80 16.59 3.65
N VAL A 81 -0.68 16.55 4.97
CA VAL A 81 -0.72 17.75 5.85
C VAL A 81 0.66 17.95 6.45
N ARG A 82 1.16 19.16 6.38
CA ARG A 82 2.43 19.60 6.98
C ARG A 82 2.24 19.99 8.45
N ALA A 83 3.35 20.16 9.15
CA ALA A 83 3.35 20.56 10.56
C ALA A 83 2.68 21.92 10.81
N ASP A 84 2.64 22.81 9.82
CA ASP A 84 1.96 24.10 9.86
C ASP A 84 0.43 24.02 9.57
N GLY A 85 -0.09 22.81 9.33
CA GLY A 85 -1.49 22.55 8.98
C GLY A 85 -1.83 22.76 7.51
N THR A 86 -0.88 23.12 6.65
CA THR A 86 -1.14 23.29 5.21
C THR A 86 -1.30 21.94 4.52
N VAL A 87 -2.30 21.86 3.61
CA VAL A 87 -2.49 20.68 2.75
C VAL A 87 -1.58 20.79 1.54
N HIS A 88 -0.88 19.72 1.23
CA HIS A 88 0.02 19.60 0.10
C HIS A 88 -0.31 18.40 -0.77
N THR A 89 -0.30 18.60 -2.09
CA THR A 89 -0.44 17.49 -3.06
C THR A 89 0.93 17.18 -3.66
N THR A 90 1.34 15.93 -3.57
CA THR A 90 2.59 15.44 -4.13
C THR A 90 2.30 14.47 -5.28
N GLU A 91 2.84 14.76 -6.46
CA GLU A 91 2.79 13.87 -7.62
C GLU A 91 3.71 12.67 -7.42
N ALA A 92 3.35 11.52 -8.01
CA ALA A 92 4.07 10.25 -7.83
C ALA A 92 5.58 10.35 -8.10
N ASN A 93 5.98 11.10 -9.15
CA ASN A 93 7.40 11.30 -9.50
C ASN A 93 8.20 12.11 -8.47
N LYS A 94 7.53 12.80 -7.55
CA LYS A 94 8.14 13.59 -6.45
C LYS A 94 8.10 12.85 -5.11
N MET A 95 7.40 11.71 -5.02
CA MET A 95 7.29 10.95 -3.77
C MET A 95 8.55 10.17 -3.42
N ALA A 96 9.54 10.09 -4.30
CA ALA A 96 10.78 9.30 -4.11
C ALA A 96 10.51 7.85 -3.68
N LEU A 97 9.50 7.21 -4.30
CA LEU A 97 9.07 5.85 -3.96
C LEU A 97 10.14 4.84 -4.37
N ALA A 98 10.66 4.13 -3.38
CA ALA A 98 11.63 3.06 -3.52
C ALA A 98 11.28 1.88 -2.61
N TYR A 99 12.10 0.83 -2.56
CA TYR A 99 11.85 -0.31 -1.69
C TYR A 99 11.67 0.13 -0.23
N ARG A 100 10.44 -0.07 0.30
CA ARG A 100 10.04 0.29 1.67
C ARG A 100 10.33 1.75 2.03
N SER A 101 10.27 2.67 1.06
CA SER A 101 10.65 4.07 1.26
C SER A 101 9.76 5.03 0.47
N SER A 102 9.57 6.24 1.03
CA SER A 102 8.96 7.39 0.39
C SER A 102 9.53 8.70 0.95
N CYS A 103 9.23 9.83 0.31
CA CYS A 103 9.60 11.16 0.82
C CYS A 103 8.98 11.46 2.19
N TYR A 104 7.82 10.88 2.49
CA TYR A 104 7.08 11.09 3.75
C TYR A 104 7.82 10.60 4.99
N GLN A 105 8.76 9.65 4.84
CA GLN A 105 9.63 9.21 5.94
C GLN A 105 10.66 10.28 6.37
N LYS A 106 10.90 11.28 5.53
CA LYS A 106 11.92 12.31 5.76
C LYS A 106 11.34 13.69 6.02
N ASN A 107 10.16 13.99 5.45
CA ASN A 107 9.57 15.33 5.52
C ASN A 107 8.59 15.53 6.68
N GLY A 108 8.19 14.44 7.38
CA GLY A 108 7.27 14.48 8.51
C GLY A 108 5.82 14.84 8.17
N GLU A 109 5.47 14.87 6.88
CA GLU A 109 4.08 15.11 6.46
C GLU A 109 3.19 13.91 6.75
N VAL A 110 1.94 14.16 7.13
CA VAL A 110 0.91 13.14 7.38
C VAL A 110 0.06 12.94 6.13
N ILE A 111 0.12 11.77 5.53
CA ILE A 111 -0.66 11.43 4.34
C ILE A 111 -2.15 11.36 4.71
N THR A 112 -3.01 12.03 3.95
CA THR A 112 -4.47 12.06 4.16
C THR A 112 -5.25 11.31 3.10
N SER A 113 -4.72 11.21 1.86
CA SER A 113 -5.36 10.44 0.77
C SER A 113 -4.37 10.11 -0.34
N GLY A 114 -4.76 9.17 -1.21
CA GLY A 114 -4.05 8.84 -2.44
C GLY A 114 -5.00 8.75 -3.64
N VAL A 115 -4.45 8.99 -4.82
CA VAL A 115 -5.12 8.85 -6.11
C VAL A 115 -4.41 7.76 -6.90
N PHE A 116 -5.16 6.76 -7.35
CA PHE A 116 -4.64 5.58 -8.02
C PHE A 116 -5.22 5.48 -9.42
N ARG A 117 -4.37 5.32 -10.42
CA ARG A 117 -4.76 5.04 -11.80
C ARG A 117 -4.54 3.57 -12.09
N LEU A 118 -5.60 2.91 -12.54
CA LEU A 118 -5.65 1.48 -12.80
C LEU A 118 -6.01 1.25 -14.27
N GLU A 119 -5.96 0.00 -14.70
CA GLU A 119 -6.35 -0.39 -16.06
C GLU A 119 -7.66 -1.18 -16.02
N ALA A 120 -8.43 -1.14 -17.12
CA ALA A 120 -9.61 -1.96 -17.24
C ALA A 120 -9.21 -3.45 -17.38
N GLY A 121 -9.92 -4.33 -16.67
CA GLY A 121 -9.69 -5.77 -16.71
C GLY A 121 -10.98 -6.57 -16.62
N ALA A 122 -10.94 -7.88 -16.81
CA ALA A 122 -12.08 -8.74 -16.59
C ALA A 122 -12.21 -9.06 -15.08
N TYR A 123 -13.41 -9.00 -14.55
CA TYR A 123 -13.71 -9.27 -13.14
C TYR A 123 -13.12 -10.61 -12.68
N ASP A 124 -13.37 -11.68 -13.45
CA ASP A 124 -12.95 -13.03 -13.08
C ASP A 124 -11.42 -13.16 -13.06
N ASP A 125 -10.71 -12.56 -14.03
CA ASP A 125 -9.24 -12.58 -14.08
C ASP A 125 -8.63 -11.85 -12.86
N ILE A 126 -9.19 -10.68 -12.49
CA ILE A 126 -8.75 -9.90 -11.32
C ILE A 126 -9.00 -10.70 -10.04
N GLN A 127 -10.20 -11.28 -9.91
CA GLN A 127 -10.58 -12.08 -8.75
C GLN A 127 -9.69 -13.30 -8.60
N ASP A 128 -9.47 -14.06 -9.67
CA ASP A 128 -8.61 -15.24 -9.68
C ASP A 128 -7.18 -14.88 -9.26
N LYS A 129 -6.65 -13.76 -9.75
CA LYS A 129 -5.34 -13.25 -9.36
C LYS A 129 -5.27 -12.90 -7.88
N MET A 130 -6.28 -12.23 -7.36
CA MET A 130 -6.35 -11.89 -5.91
C MET A 130 -6.38 -13.17 -5.06
N VAL A 131 -7.17 -14.17 -5.45
CA VAL A 131 -7.26 -15.47 -4.75
C VAL A 131 -5.93 -16.22 -4.83
N GLU A 132 -5.30 -16.28 -6.00
CA GLU A 132 -3.99 -16.90 -6.19
C GLU A 132 -2.94 -16.28 -5.26
N LEU A 133 -2.80 -14.95 -5.26
CA LEU A 133 -1.80 -14.26 -4.45
C LEU A 133 -2.06 -14.40 -2.95
N MET A 134 -3.33 -14.42 -2.52
CA MET A 134 -3.70 -14.71 -1.15
C MET A 134 -3.36 -16.16 -0.77
N GLY A 135 -3.57 -17.11 -1.67
CA GLY A 135 -3.18 -18.52 -1.48
C GLY A 135 -1.66 -18.68 -1.29
N ARG A 136 -0.87 -18.02 -2.15
CA ARG A 136 0.60 -17.98 -2.01
C ARG A 136 1.05 -17.37 -0.68
N ARG A 137 0.31 -16.36 -0.18
CA ARG A 137 0.61 -15.73 1.11
C ARG A 137 0.33 -16.68 2.26
N ARG A 138 -0.84 -17.36 2.26
CA ARG A 138 -1.23 -18.33 3.30
C ARG A 138 -0.26 -19.52 3.37
N SER A 139 0.26 -19.98 2.22
CA SER A 139 1.21 -21.09 2.20
C SER A 139 2.61 -20.72 2.74
N LYS A 140 2.95 -19.44 2.79
CA LYS A 140 4.28 -18.96 3.22
C LYS A 140 4.28 -18.25 4.58
N GLN A 141 3.12 -17.92 5.13
CA GLN A 141 2.99 -17.16 6.39
C GLN A 141 1.91 -17.82 7.25
N PRO A 142 2.18 -18.09 8.54
CA PRO A 142 1.21 -18.63 9.49
C PRO A 142 0.22 -17.53 9.91
N LEU A 143 -0.76 -17.21 9.03
CA LEU A 143 -1.71 -16.11 9.24
C LEU A 143 -2.68 -16.36 10.41
N GLU A 144 -2.76 -17.58 10.91
CA GLU A 144 -3.53 -17.97 12.11
C GLU A 144 -2.86 -17.53 13.42
N TYR A 145 -1.58 -17.15 13.38
CA TYR A 145 -0.84 -16.71 14.57
C TYR A 145 -0.53 -15.20 14.50
N PRO A 146 -0.43 -14.53 15.67
CA PRO A 146 0.09 -13.16 15.73
C PRO A 146 1.49 -13.08 15.13
N SER A 147 1.76 -12.06 14.34
CA SER A 147 3.05 -11.85 13.69
C SER A 147 3.63 -10.48 14.04
N ALA A 148 4.91 -10.44 14.44
CA ALA A 148 5.66 -9.20 14.67
C ALA A 148 6.22 -8.59 13.36
N GLY A 149 5.91 -9.19 12.20
CA GLY A 149 6.44 -8.77 10.91
C GLY A 149 7.79 -9.37 10.56
N SER A 150 8.42 -8.88 9.49
CA SER A 150 9.74 -9.35 9.06
C SER A 150 10.86 -8.72 9.89
N THR A 151 11.63 -9.55 10.59
CA THR A 151 12.78 -9.11 11.42
C THR A 151 14.11 -9.16 10.66
N LEU A 152 14.13 -9.63 9.41
CA LEU A 152 15.36 -9.89 8.64
C LEU A 152 15.69 -8.80 7.61
N LYS A 153 14.99 -7.68 7.57
CA LYS A 153 15.23 -6.60 6.60
C LYS A 153 16.68 -6.10 6.64
N ASP A 154 17.19 -5.84 7.84
CA ASP A 154 18.50 -5.24 8.02
C ASP A 154 19.66 -6.22 7.73
N LEU A 155 19.41 -7.53 7.84
CA LEU A 155 20.39 -8.56 7.48
C LEU A 155 20.58 -8.71 5.95
N ARG A 156 19.56 -8.41 5.15
CA ARG A 156 19.68 -8.41 3.68
C ARG A 156 20.48 -7.25 3.16
N ASP A 157 20.36 -6.08 3.80
CA ASP A 157 21.10 -4.87 3.43
C ASP A 157 22.57 -4.92 3.88
N SER A 158 22.89 -5.75 4.90
CA SER A 158 24.25 -5.90 5.46
C SER A 158 25.03 -7.11 4.94
N LEU A 159 24.34 -8.10 4.39
CA LEU A 159 24.96 -9.31 3.84
C LEU A 159 24.74 -9.32 2.32
N GLN A 160 25.73 -8.83 1.57
CA GLN A 160 25.75 -8.95 0.11
C GLN A 160 25.38 -10.36 -0.33
N GLU A 161 24.20 -10.47 -0.82
CA GLU A 161 23.53 -11.37 -1.77
C GLU A 161 23.87 -12.86 -1.87
N SER A 162 24.83 -13.44 -1.22
CA SER A 162 25.25 -14.80 -1.64
C SER A 162 24.88 -15.97 -0.76
N SER A 163 24.36 -15.78 0.48
CA SER A 163 24.21 -16.96 1.37
C SER A 163 22.88 -17.13 2.13
N LEU A 164 21.90 -16.26 1.97
CA LEU A 164 20.63 -16.35 2.71
C LEU A 164 19.41 -16.71 1.85
N ARG A 165 19.61 -17.31 0.68
CA ARG A 165 18.49 -17.88 -0.12
C ARG A 165 17.92 -19.18 0.46
N THR A 166 18.44 -19.69 1.56
CA THR A 166 18.09 -21.04 2.08
C THR A 166 17.68 -21.03 3.54
N VAL A 167 17.04 -19.99 4.05
CA VAL A 167 16.34 -20.06 5.34
C VAL A 167 15.01 -19.34 5.21
N VAL A 168 13.98 -20.13 4.98
CA VAL A 168 12.58 -19.75 5.07
C VAL A 168 12.12 -19.85 6.43
#